data_62adfb4731ccb489518f36d2cce81f9c
#
_entry.id   62adfb4731ccb489518f36d2cce81f9c
#
_cell.length_a   1.000
_cell.length_b   1.000
_cell.length_c   1.000
_cell.angle_alpha   90.00
_cell.angle_beta   90.00
_cell.angle_gamma   90.00
#
_symmetry.space_group_name_H-M   'P 1'
#
loop_
_entity.id
_entity.type
_entity.pdbx_description
1 polymer ?
#
loop_
_entity_poly.entity_id
_entity_poly.type
_entity_poly.pdbx_seq_one_letter_code
_entity_poly.pdbx_strand_id
1 'polypeptide(L)'
;MAVYVVTGKLGSGKTLVSVSRIQERLAKGCPVATNLDLKLHNMPMVGRYARKTRVIRIPDKPSLNDLLAIGTGNTSYDESRNGLLVLDECGTWFNSRSWGDKDRQPVIDWFLHARKLGWDIIFLIQDISIMDKQARLALAEHVVYCRRSDKLNIPFVGFIMNLVSGARFSLPKVHFGIVKYGDNVNSITVDKWIYTGKSLYSAYNTKQAFTDNYPHGAFSLLPPFITHGQFSVHRGFNYYMRLTKIYFRKSN
;
A
#
# COMPACT_ATOMS: atom_id res chain seq x y z
N MET A 1 -5.60 7.91 -14.92
CA MET A 1 -5.70 8.02 -13.44
C MET A 1 -6.89 7.27 -12.94
N ALA A 2 -6.77 6.62 -11.79
CA ALA A 2 -7.87 5.86 -11.21
C ALA A 2 -7.96 6.06 -9.68
N VAL A 3 -9.19 6.11 -9.18
CA VAL A 3 -9.49 6.07 -7.74
C VAL A 3 -10.02 4.68 -7.40
N TYR A 4 -9.37 4.04 -6.45
CA TYR A 4 -9.70 2.70 -5.98
C TYR A 4 -10.18 2.73 -4.53
N VAL A 5 -11.33 2.13 -4.26
CA VAL A 5 -11.81 1.87 -2.91
C VAL A 5 -11.59 0.39 -2.60
N VAL A 6 -10.60 0.10 -1.77
CA VAL A 6 -10.24 -1.27 -1.37
C VAL A 6 -11.03 -1.68 -0.15
N THR A 7 -11.89 -2.69 -0.29
CA THR A 7 -12.79 -3.15 0.75
C THR A 7 -12.67 -4.66 1.02
N GLY A 8 -13.13 -5.08 2.17
CA GLY A 8 -13.15 -6.50 2.57
C GLY A 8 -13.04 -6.67 4.08
N LYS A 9 -13.42 -7.84 4.57
CA LYS A 9 -13.44 -8.20 6.00
C LYS A 9 -12.07 -8.06 6.65
N LEU A 10 -12.02 -7.97 7.98
CA LEU A 10 -10.78 -7.98 8.75
C LEU A 10 -9.92 -9.21 8.39
N GLY A 11 -8.62 -8.96 8.17
CA GLY A 11 -7.68 -9.99 7.77
C GLY A 11 -7.87 -10.51 6.35
N SER A 12 -8.61 -9.82 5.46
CA SER A 12 -8.70 -10.15 4.03
C SER A 12 -7.43 -9.80 3.24
N GLY A 13 -6.52 -9.01 3.83
CA GLY A 13 -5.27 -8.62 3.21
C GLY A 13 -5.32 -7.29 2.45
N LYS A 14 -6.30 -6.40 2.73
CA LYS A 14 -6.41 -5.07 2.10
C LYS A 14 -5.10 -4.29 2.12
N THR A 15 -4.57 -4.04 3.32
CA THR A 15 -3.33 -3.29 3.49
C THR A 15 -2.15 -3.97 2.77
N LEU A 16 -2.05 -5.31 2.81
CA LEU A 16 -0.98 -6.04 2.16
C LEU A 16 -1.02 -5.91 0.62
N VAL A 17 -2.21 -6.03 0.02
CA VAL A 17 -2.41 -5.83 -1.42
C VAL A 17 -2.08 -4.39 -1.80
N SER A 18 -2.47 -3.40 -1.00
CA SER A 18 -2.15 -1.99 -1.25
C SER A 18 -0.65 -1.70 -1.09
N VAL A 19 0.03 -2.30 -0.11
CA VAL A 19 1.49 -2.20 0.04
C VAL A 19 2.23 -2.85 -1.15
N SER A 20 1.66 -3.91 -1.76
CA SER A 20 2.24 -4.45 -3.01
C SER A 20 2.17 -3.43 -4.15
N ARG A 21 1.09 -2.65 -4.25
CA ARG A 21 0.98 -1.56 -5.24
C ARG A 21 1.94 -0.41 -4.94
N ILE A 22 2.14 -0.08 -3.65
CA ILE A 22 3.14 0.91 -3.24
C ILE A 22 4.54 0.50 -3.73
N GLN A 23 4.98 -0.73 -3.46
CA GLN A 23 6.32 -1.16 -3.88
C GLN A 23 6.49 -1.17 -5.40
N GLU A 24 5.45 -1.54 -6.17
CA GLU A 24 5.47 -1.49 -7.62
C GLU A 24 5.65 -0.06 -8.16
N ARG A 25 4.95 0.92 -7.57
CA ARG A 25 5.09 2.34 -7.92
C ARG A 25 6.47 2.87 -7.56
N LEU A 26 6.99 2.54 -6.39
CA LEU A 26 8.34 2.92 -5.97
C LEU A 26 9.42 2.29 -6.86
N ALA A 27 9.24 1.04 -7.29
CA ALA A 27 10.17 0.37 -8.21
C ALA A 27 10.20 1.04 -9.60
N LYS A 28 9.08 1.63 -10.04
CA LYS A 28 8.99 2.47 -11.25
C LYS A 28 9.53 3.89 -11.05
N GLY A 29 9.94 4.26 -9.83
CA GLY A 29 10.41 5.61 -9.51
C GLY A 29 9.30 6.65 -9.33
N CYS A 30 8.03 6.23 -9.23
CA CYS A 30 6.91 7.11 -8.99
C CYS A 30 6.88 7.57 -7.52
N PRO A 31 6.41 8.80 -7.22
CA PRO A 31 6.21 9.24 -5.85
C PRO A 31 5.04 8.51 -5.20
N VAL A 32 5.15 8.31 -3.89
CA VAL A 32 4.11 7.71 -3.07
C VAL A 32 3.83 8.61 -1.87
N ALA A 33 2.55 8.81 -1.56
CA ALA A 33 2.12 9.43 -0.31
C ALA A 33 1.20 8.44 0.45
N THR A 34 1.36 8.33 1.76
CA THR A 34 0.56 7.37 2.54
C THR A 34 0.53 7.71 4.02
N ASN A 35 -0.55 7.31 4.70
CA ASN A 35 -0.65 7.32 6.16
C ASN A 35 -0.18 6.00 6.80
N LEU A 36 0.39 5.08 6.02
CA LEU A 36 0.96 3.83 6.52
C LEU A 36 2.41 4.01 6.99
N ASP A 37 2.78 3.36 8.08
CA ASP A 37 4.16 3.31 8.55
C ASP A 37 4.93 2.24 7.78
N LEU A 38 5.68 2.68 6.76
CA LEU A 38 6.41 1.82 5.84
C LEU A 38 7.85 1.57 6.31
N LYS A 39 8.31 0.35 6.10
CA LYS A 39 9.71 -0.08 6.27
C LYS A 39 10.31 -0.38 4.90
N LEU A 40 10.69 0.66 4.18
CA LEU A 40 11.09 0.61 2.77
C LEU A 40 12.24 -0.38 2.50
N HIS A 41 13.19 -0.51 3.45
CA HIS A 41 14.33 -1.43 3.35
C HIS A 41 13.93 -2.92 3.35
N ASN A 42 12.71 -3.24 3.79
CA ASN A 42 12.14 -4.59 3.79
C ASN A 42 11.27 -4.88 2.57
N MET A 43 11.07 -3.90 1.68
CA MET A 43 10.33 -4.12 0.42
C MET A 43 11.25 -4.79 -0.61
N PRO A 44 10.93 -6.01 -1.13
CA PRO A 44 11.83 -6.76 -2.03
C PRO A 44 12.21 -6.00 -3.30
N MET A 45 11.26 -5.27 -3.92
CA MET A 45 11.52 -4.52 -5.15
C MET A 45 12.20 -3.18 -4.93
N VAL A 46 12.24 -2.67 -3.70
CA VAL A 46 12.92 -1.44 -3.31
C VAL A 46 14.29 -1.78 -2.71
N GLY A 47 14.32 -2.54 -1.63
CA GLY A 47 15.53 -3.02 -0.98
C GLY A 47 16.29 -1.93 -0.20
N ARG A 48 17.22 -2.38 0.67
CA ARG A 48 17.98 -1.47 1.56
C ARG A 48 19.02 -0.59 0.86
N TYR A 49 19.33 -0.87 -0.39
CA TYR A 49 20.32 -0.10 -1.16
C TYR A 49 19.70 0.96 -2.08
N ALA A 50 18.36 1.08 -2.08
CA ALA A 50 17.68 2.09 -2.88
C ALA A 50 18.09 3.50 -2.41
N ARG A 51 18.66 4.28 -3.33
CA ARG A 51 19.14 5.65 -3.09
C ARG A 51 18.10 6.71 -3.41
N LYS A 52 17.11 6.38 -4.26
CA LYS A 52 16.11 7.31 -4.75
C LYS A 52 14.73 6.72 -4.52
N THR A 53 14.09 7.10 -3.43
CA THR A 53 12.69 6.84 -3.18
C THR A 53 12.01 8.14 -2.83
N ARG A 54 10.79 8.36 -3.35
CA ARG A 54 9.98 9.54 -3.04
C ARG A 54 8.74 9.06 -2.29
N VAL A 55 8.85 8.99 -0.98
CA VAL A 55 7.74 8.60 -0.10
C VAL A 55 7.47 9.73 0.89
N ILE A 56 6.22 10.17 0.92
CA ILE A 56 5.72 11.16 1.86
C ILE A 56 4.78 10.45 2.84
N ARG A 57 5.13 10.50 4.13
CA ARG A 57 4.24 10.09 5.21
C ARG A 57 3.34 11.28 5.53
N ILE A 58 2.04 11.10 5.44
CA ILE A 58 1.04 12.10 5.79
C ILE A 58 0.33 11.69 7.09
N PRO A 59 -0.30 12.62 7.82
CA PRO A 59 -1.06 12.31 9.02
C PRO A 59 -2.07 11.18 8.82
N ASP A 60 -2.45 10.54 9.91
CA ASP A 60 -3.41 9.44 9.88
C ASP A 60 -4.75 9.89 9.30
N LYS A 61 -5.21 11.07 9.67
CA LYS A 61 -6.33 11.79 9.05
C LYS A 61 -5.80 13.12 8.48
N PRO A 62 -5.46 13.17 7.17
CA PRO A 62 -4.84 14.34 6.58
C PRO A 62 -5.84 15.50 6.46
N SER A 63 -5.37 16.70 6.77
CA SER A 63 -6.04 17.97 6.46
C SER A 63 -5.81 18.36 4.99
N LEU A 64 -6.52 19.38 4.50
CA LEU A 64 -6.26 19.93 3.18
C LEU A 64 -4.81 20.41 3.03
N ASN A 65 -4.23 21.03 4.07
CA ASN A 65 -2.84 21.51 4.05
C ASN A 65 -1.85 20.34 3.90
N ASP A 66 -2.10 19.21 4.54
CA ASP A 66 -1.26 18.00 4.39
C ASP A 66 -1.32 17.45 2.96
N LEU A 67 -2.52 17.47 2.35
CA LEU A 67 -2.71 17.05 0.97
C LEU A 67 -2.09 18.02 -0.04
N LEU A 68 -2.13 19.31 0.22
CA LEU A 68 -1.42 20.32 -0.60
C LEU A 68 0.10 20.15 -0.49
N ALA A 69 0.61 19.79 0.68
CA ALA A 69 2.03 19.60 0.93
C ALA A 69 2.65 18.42 0.16
N ILE A 70 1.86 17.43 -0.28
CA ILE A 70 2.41 16.34 -1.11
C ILE A 70 2.76 16.78 -2.53
N GLY A 71 2.22 17.91 -2.98
CA GLY A 71 2.50 18.49 -4.29
C GLY A 71 2.03 17.67 -5.48
N THR A 72 2.73 17.79 -6.60
CA THR A 72 2.39 17.11 -7.85
C THR A 72 2.99 15.71 -7.91
N GLY A 73 2.16 14.71 -8.20
CA GLY A 73 2.57 13.30 -8.33
C GLY A 73 3.21 13.00 -9.69
N ASN A 74 2.68 13.62 -10.76
CA ASN A 74 3.19 13.45 -12.10
C ASN A 74 2.97 14.74 -12.92
N THR A 75 3.99 15.19 -13.61
CA THR A 75 3.94 16.35 -14.50
C THR A 75 3.88 15.97 -15.99
N SER A 76 4.02 14.68 -16.29
CA SER A 76 3.95 14.17 -17.66
C SER A 76 2.52 13.73 -18.01
N TYR A 77 2.24 13.57 -19.31
CA TYR A 77 0.97 13.01 -19.78
C TYR A 77 0.90 11.47 -19.68
N ASP A 78 1.99 10.81 -19.27
CA ASP A 78 2.04 9.35 -19.11
C ASP A 78 1.43 8.95 -17.76
N GLU A 79 0.18 8.51 -17.77
CA GLU A 79 -0.53 8.06 -16.55
C GLU A 79 0.14 6.86 -15.84
N SER A 80 0.98 6.09 -16.54
CA SER A 80 1.72 4.99 -15.93
C SER A 80 2.74 5.46 -14.89
N ARG A 81 3.12 6.74 -14.95
CA ARG A 81 4.06 7.42 -14.05
C ARG A 81 3.39 8.22 -12.95
N ASN A 82 2.07 8.15 -12.84
CA ASN A 82 1.35 8.82 -11.77
C ASN A 82 1.88 8.43 -10.39
N GLY A 83 1.92 9.40 -9.49
CA GLY A 83 2.12 9.16 -8.07
C GLY A 83 0.99 8.30 -7.50
N LEU A 84 1.22 7.66 -6.37
CA LEU A 84 0.23 6.84 -5.68
C LEU A 84 0.00 7.37 -4.28
N LEU A 85 -1.24 7.80 -3.99
CA LEU A 85 -1.71 8.13 -2.66
C LEU A 85 -2.46 6.93 -2.06
N VAL A 86 -2.01 6.43 -0.92
CA VAL A 86 -2.66 5.30 -0.23
C VAL A 86 -3.04 5.71 1.17
N LEU A 87 -4.34 5.62 1.49
CA LEU A 87 -4.91 6.00 2.77
C LEU A 87 -5.64 4.82 3.40
N ASP A 88 -5.22 4.40 4.58
CA ASP A 88 -5.88 3.33 5.35
C ASP A 88 -6.83 3.93 6.41
N GLU A 89 -7.81 3.13 6.80
CA GLU A 89 -8.88 3.46 7.77
C GLU A 89 -9.74 4.69 7.42
N CYS A 90 -9.92 4.97 6.12
CA CYS A 90 -10.70 6.12 5.65
C CYS A 90 -12.21 6.05 5.94
N GLY A 91 -12.71 4.91 6.41
CA GLY A 91 -14.16 4.72 6.66
C GLY A 91 -14.74 5.73 7.63
N THR A 92 -13.94 6.21 8.60
CA THR A 92 -14.38 7.22 9.58
C THR A 92 -14.54 8.61 8.95
N TRP A 93 -13.74 8.94 7.93
CA TRP A 93 -13.74 10.28 7.31
C TRP A 93 -14.90 10.47 6.35
N PHE A 94 -15.30 9.39 5.67
CA PHE A 94 -16.36 9.41 4.68
C PHE A 94 -17.73 9.05 5.25
N ASN A 95 -17.85 8.94 6.58
CA ASN A 95 -19.13 8.62 7.22
C ASN A 95 -20.06 9.83 7.21
N SER A 96 -21.33 9.61 6.91
CA SER A 96 -22.39 10.63 6.92
C SER A 96 -22.57 11.34 8.27
N ARG A 97 -22.17 10.71 9.39
CA ARG A 97 -22.24 11.32 10.72
C ARG A 97 -21.27 12.49 10.91
N SER A 98 -20.28 12.66 10.05
CA SER A 98 -19.30 13.75 10.08
C SER A 98 -19.70 14.96 9.22
N TRP A 99 -20.99 15.11 8.89
CA TRP A 99 -21.50 16.19 8.01
C TRP A 99 -21.30 17.61 8.55
N GLY A 100 -21.09 17.78 9.86
CA GLY A 100 -20.84 19.08 10.50
C GLY A 100 -19.39 19.57 10.41
N ASP A 101 -18.46 18.75 9.90
CA ASP A 101 -17.05 19.11 9.79
C ASP A 101 -16.83 19.98 8.54
N LYS A 102 -16.60 21.27 8.77
CA LYS A 102 -16.37 22.28 7.71
C LYS A 102 -15.12 21.99 6.90
N ASP A 103 -14.16 21.27 7.47
CA ASP A 103 -12.87 20.95 6.83
C ASP A 103 -12.96 19.74 5.90
N ARG A 104 -14.07 19.00 5.93
CA ARG A 104 -14.26 17.79 5.13
C ARG A 104 -14.44 18.07 3.64
N GLN A 105 -15.25 19.06 3.28
CA GLN A 105 -15.57 19.35 1.88
C GLN A 105 -14.33 19.74 1.07
N PRO A 106 -13.44 20.62 1.54
CA PRO A 106 -12.20 20.93 0.84
C PRO A 106 -11.29 19.72 0.60
N VAL A 107 -11.26 18.76 1.53
CA VAL A 107 -10.50 17.51 1.39
C VAL A 107 -11.11 16.62 0.30
N ILE A 108 -12.45 16.48 0.26
CA ILE A 108 -13.14 15.73 -0.80
C ILE A 108 -12.90 16.38 -2.16
N ASP A 109 -13.01 17.70 -2.24
CA ASP A 109 -12.78 18.45 -3.47
C ASP A 109 -11.33 18.27 -3.97
N TRP A 110 -10.36 18.21 -3.06
CA TRP A 110 -8.98 17.91 -3.41
C TRP A 110 -8.86 16.51 -4.03
N PHE A 111 -9.50 15.48 -3.46
CA PHE A 111 -9.47 14.13 -4.01
C PHE A 111 -10.10 14.06 -5.41
N LEU A 112 -11.18 14.80 -5.67
CA LEU A 112 -11.79 14.89 -6.99
C LEU A 112 -10.86 15.55 -8.03
N HIS A 113 -9.99 16.45 -7.58
CA HIS A 113 -9.04 17.16 -8.43
C HIS A 113 -7.65 16.52 -8.48
N ALA A 114 -7.37 15.51 -7.65
CA ALA A 114 -6.06 14.85 -7.56
C ALA A 114 -5.57 14.30 -8.91
N ARG A 115 -6.50 13.97 -9.81
CA ARG A 115 -6.20 13.59 -11.19
C ARG A 115 -5.37 14.65 -11.91
N LYS A 116 -5.73 15.91 -11.79
CA LYS A 116 -5.02 17.02 -12.43
C LYS A 116 -3.61 17.21 -11.87
N LEU A 117 -3.37 16.71 -10.65
CA LEU A 117 -2.09 16.70 -9.98
C LEU A 117 -1.28 15.43 -10.26
N GLY A 118 -1.79 14.50 -11.08
CA GLY A 118 -1.11 13.26 -11.44
C GLY A 118 -1.02 12.24 -10.30
N TRP A 119 -2.03 12.16 -9.44
CA TRP A 119 -2.13 11.16 -8.38
C TRP A 119 -3.18 10.10 -8.68
N ASP A 120 -2.82 8.81 -8.61
CA ASP A 120 -3.76 7.71 -8.40
C ASP A 120 -4.02 7.54 -6.92
N ILE A 121 -5.24 7.17 -6.53
CA ILE A 121 -5.63 7.10 -5.12
C ILE A 121 -6.14 5.70 -4.77
N ILE A 122 -5.72 5.19 -3.61
CA ILE A 122 -6.26 3.98 -2.99
C ILE A 122 -6.77 4.33 -1.59
N PHE A 123 -8.08 4.21 -1.39
CA PHE A 123 -8.71 4.29 -0.09
C PHE A 123 -8.96 2.88 0.45
N LEU A 124 -8.49 2.59 1.67
CA LEU A 124 -8.80 1.33 2.34
C LEU A 124 -9.92 1.55 3.36
N ILE A 125 -10.98 0.78 3.21
CA ILE A 125 -12.14 0.80 4.10
C ILE A 125 -12.56 -0.62 4.46
N GLN A 126 -13.23 -0.80 5.58
CA GLN A 126 -13.70 -2.13 5.97
C GLN A 126 -14.92 -2.56 5.16
N ASP A 127 -15.86 -1.64 4.94
CA ASP A 127 -17.06 -1.87 4.16
C ASP A 127 -17.42 -0.60 3.38
N ILE A 128 -17.75 -0.75 2.11
CA ILE A 128 -18.10 0.36 1.23
C ILE A 128 -19.41 1.06 1.67
N SER A 129 -20.28 0.34 2.37
CA SER A 129 -21.53 0.89 2.90
C SER A 129 -21.32 1.96 3.97
N ILE A 130 -20.13 2.03 4.58
CA ILE A 130 -19.77 3.05 5.58
C ILE A 130 -19.60 4.43 4.91
N MET A 131 -19.16 4.45 3.64
CA MET A 131 -19.08 5.70 2.88
C MET A 131 -20.47 6.26 2.64
N ASP A 132 -20.62 7.57 2.86
CA ASP A 132 -21.86 8.22 2.45
C ASP A 132 -22.08 8.13 0.93
N LYS A 133 -23.33 8.19 0.52
CA LYS A 133 -23.71 7.99 -0.88
C LYS A 133 -23.04 8.98 -1.83
N GLN A 134 -22.91 10.25 -1.42
CA GLN A 134 -22.32 11.29 -2.28
C GLN A 134 -20.80 11.06 -2.47
N ALA A 135 -20.05 10.84 -1.38
CA ALA A 135 -18.62 10.54 -1.45
C ALA A 135 -18.38 9.24 -2.23
N ARG A 136 -19.22 8.22 -2.07
CA ARG A 136 -19.12 6.96 -2.81
C ARG A 136 -19.32 7.15 -4.30
N LEU A 137 -20.37 7.87 -4.72
CA LEU A 137 -20.63 8.14 -6.14
C LEU A 137 -19.55 9.01 -6.78
N ALA A 138 -18.96 9.93 -6.00
CA ALA A 138 -17.96 10.86 -6.49
C ALA A 138 -16.55 10.24 -6.57
N LEU A 139 -16.17 9.36 -5.63
CA LEU A 139 -14.81 8.87 -5.45
C LEU A 139 -14.65 7.37 -5.79
N ALA A 140 -15.69 6.54 -5.72
CA ALA A 140 -15.56 5.11 -5.96
C ALA A 140 -15.67 4.76 -7.45
N GLU A 141 -14.70 5.22 -8.25
CA GLU A 141 -14.61 4.84 -9.66
C GLU A 141 -14.37 3.34 -9.82
N HIS A 142 -13.48 2.77 -8.99
CA HIS A 142 -13.21 1.34 -8.94
C HIS A 142 -13.31 0.83 -7.51
N VAL A 143 -13.97 -0.30 -7.32
CA VAL A 143 -14.01 -1.00 -6.04
C VAL A 143 -13.21 -2.28 -6.11
N VAL A 144 -12.31 -2.47 -5.14
CA VAL A 144 -11.43 -3.64 -5.04
C VAL A 144 -11.87 -4.51 -3.90
N TYR A 145 -12.44 -5.65 -4.20
CA TYR A 145 -12.88 -6.63 -3.20
C TYR A 145 -11.73 -7.56 -2.83
N CYS A 146 -11.17 -7.37 -1.62
CA CYS A 146 -10.07 -8.20 -1.13
C CYS A 146 -10.54 -9.48 -0.48
N ARG A 147 -9.91 -10.61 -0.88
CA ARG A 147 -10.15 -11.94 -0.33
C ARG A 147 -8.83 -12.70 -0.16
N ARG A 148 -8.85 -13.73 0.69
CA ARG A 148 -7.72 -14.67 0.88
C ARG A 148 -8.15 -16.06 0.48
N SER A 149 -7.27 -16.79 -0.22
CA SER A 149 -7.53 -18.16 -0.69
C SER A 149 -7.76 -19.14 0.46
N ASP A 150 -7.00 -19.03 1.54
CA ASP A 150 -7.11 -19.91 2.71
C ASP A 150 -8.40 -19.74 3.53
N LYS A 151 -9.14 -18.65 3.28
CA LYS A 151 -10.47 -18.39 3.87
C LYS A 151 -11.64 -18.73 2.93
N LEU A 152 -11.34 -19.22 1.72
CA LEU A 152 -12.35 -19.67 0.78
C LEU A 152 -12.70 -21.12 1.10
N ASN A 153 -13.91 -21.34 1.61
CA ASN A 153 -14.48 -22.69 1.69
C ASN A 153 -14.88 -23.11 0.29
N ILE A 154 -14.08 -23.97 -0.33
CA ILE A 154 -14.46 -24.64 -1.57
C ILE A 154 -15.09 -25.96 -1.15
N PRO A 155 -16.44 -26.10 -1.20
CA PRO A 155 -17.10 -27.34 -0.83
C PRO A 155 -16.55 -28.46 -1.72
N PHE A 156 -16.39 -29.68 -1.16
CA PHE A 156 -15.84 -30.87 -1.76
C PHE A 156 -14.32 -30.92 -2.00
N VAL A 157 -13.60 -29.80 -2.34
CA VAL A 157 -12.15 -29.87 -2.59
C VAL A 157 -11.40 -30.26 -1.31
N GLY A 158 -11.73 -29.65 -0.16
CA GLY A 158 -11.13 -30.03 1.12
C GLY A 158 -11.40 -31.46 1.51
N PHE A 159 -12.61 -31.99 1.25
CA PHE A 159 -12.99 -33.37 1.52
C PHE A 159 -12.22 -34.37 0.65
N ILE A 160 -12.18 -34.14 -0.67
CA ILE A 160 -11.47 -35.04 -1.62
C ILE A 160 -9.97 -35.03 -1.33
N MET A 161 -9.37 -33.85 -1.08
CA MET A 161 -7.94 -33.76 -0.78
C MET A 161 -7.58 -34.40 0.57
N ASN A 162 -8.42 -34.25 1.59
CA ASN A 162 -8.21 -34.95 2.86
C ASN A 162 -8.34 -36.49 2.71
N LEU A 163 -9.24 -36.97 1.83
CA LEU A 163 -9.42 -38.38 1.56
C LEU A 163 -8.21 -39.00 0.82
N VAL A 164 -7.62 -38.22 -0.13
CA VAL A 164 -6.48 -38.69 -0.96
C VAL A 164 -5.14 -38.54 -0.24
N SER A 165 -4.93 -37.49 0.53
CA SER A 165 -3.63 -37.21 1.14
C SER A 165 -3.48 -37.60 2.60
N GLY A 166 -4.57 -37.94 3.29
CA GLY A 166 -4.56 -38.24 4.74
C GLY A 166 -4.14 -37.07 5.64
N ALA A 167 -3.83 -35.93 5.06
CA ALA A 167 -3.39 -34.74 5.75
C ALA A 167 -4.38 -33.59 5.53
N ARG A 168 -4.50 -32.67 6.51
CA ARG A 168 -5.29 -31.46 6.38
C ARG A 168 -4.67 -30.55 5.29
N PHE A 169 -5.24 -30.57 4.10
CA PHE A 169 -4.81 -29.71 3.01
C PHE A 169 -5.24 -28.27 3.29
N SER A 170 -4.26 -27.39 3.40
CA SER A 170 -4.47 -25.94 3.51
C SER A 170 -4.02 -25.29 2.21
N LEU A 171 -4.92 -24.53 1.57
CA LEU A 171 -4.57 -23.76 0.40
C LEU A 171 -3.45 -22.77 0.74
N PRO A 172 -2.51 -22.52 -0.18
CA PRO A 172 -1.49 -21.48 0.01
C PRO A 172 -2.15 -20.12 0.24
N LYS A 173 -1.58 -19.31 1.13
CA LYS A 173 -2.10 -17.97 1.44
C LYS A 173 -1.83 -17.03 0.28
N VAL A 174 -2.81 -16.90 -0.62
CA VAL A 174 -2.82 -15.92 -1.71
C VAL A 174 -3.80 -14.82 -1.36
N HIS A 175 -3.35 -13.59 -1.47
CA HIS A 175 -4.16 -12.39 -1.29
C HIS A 175 -4.53 -11.86 -2.67
N PHE A 176 -5.80 -11.63 -2.92
CA PHE A 176 -6.25 -11.08 -4.18
C PHE A 176 -7.33 -10.03 -3.97
N GLY A 177 -7.25 -8.98 -4.78
CA GLY A 177 -8.25 -7.95 -4.93
C GLY A 177 -8.87 -8.05 -6.32
N ILE A 178 -10.17 -8.21 -6.38
CA ILE A 178 -10.92 -8.18 -7.65
C ILE A 178 -11.37 -6.73 -7.86
N VAL A 179 -10.83 -6.10 -8.91
CA VAL A 179 -11.15 -4.71 -9.26
C VAL A 179 -12.40 -4.69 -10.12
N LYS A 180 -13.43 -4.02 -9.63
CA LYS A 180 -14.72 -3.80 -10.30
C LYS A 180 -14.86 -2.35 -10.71
N TYR A 181 -15.46 -2.08 -11.86
CA TYR A 181 -15.80 -0.73 -12.28
C TYR A 181 -17.10 -0.28 -11.58
N GLY A 182 -17.04 0.84 -10.84
CA GLY A 182 -18.18 1.31 -10.03
C GLY A 182 -18.32 0.55 -8.70
N ASP A 183 -19.38 0.87 -7.98
CA ASP A 183 -19.63 0.43 -6.60
C ASP A 183 -20.45 -0.87 -6.47
N ASN A 184 -20.90 -1.45 -7.57
CA ASN A 184 -21.74 -2.65 -7.56
C ASN A 184 -20.88 -3.92 -7.64
N VAL A 185 -21.14 -4.90 -6.76
CA VAL A 185 -20.47 -6.21 -6.75
C VAL A 185 -20.64 -6.98 -8.06
N ASN A 186 -21.76 -6.77 -8.76
CA ASN A 186 -22.05 -7.43 -10.04
C ASN A 186 -21.45 -6.69 -11.26
N SER A 187 -20.78 -5.55 -11.04
CA SER A 187 -20.12 -4.80 -12.11
C SER A 187 -18.99 -5.58 -12.79
N ILE A 188 -18.59 -5.12 -13.96
CA ILE A 188 -17.53 -5.74 -14.77
C ILE A 188 -16.22 -5.77 -13.98
N THR A 189 -15.52 -6.89 -14.01
CA THR A 189 -14.17 -7.02 -13.48
C THR A 189 -13.18 -6.44 -14.49
N VAL A 190 -12.45 -5.40 -14.11
CA VAL A 190 -11.49 -4.71 -14.97
C VAL A 190 -10.05 -5.10 -14.71
N ASP A 191 -9.72 -5.54 -13.48
CA ASP A 191 -8.36 -5.95 -13.11
C ASP A 191 -8.37 -6.93 -11.93
N LYS A 192 -7.25 -7.61 -11.70
CA LYS A 192 -7.03 -8.51 -10.56
C LYS A 192 -5.67 -8.24 -9.93
N TRP A 193 -5.66 -7.80 -8.69
CA TRP A 193 -4.44 -7.62 -7.92
C TRP A 193 -4.14 -8.88 -7.12
N ILE A 194 -3.01 -9.51 -7.41
CA ILE A 194 -2.65 -10.77 -6.76
C ILE A 194 -1.32 -10.58 -6.04
N TYR A 195 -1.29 -10.98 -4.78
CA TYR A 195 -0.08 -11.02 -3.98
C TYR A 195 0.07 -12.38 -3.29
N THR A 196 1.22 -13.00 -3.48
CA THR A 196 1.60 -14.28 -2.87
C THR A 196 2.86 -14.13 -2.03
N GLY A 197 3.00 -14.99 -1.02
CA GLY A 197 4.19 -15.00 -0.17
C GLY A 197 4.09 -14.15 1.08
N LYS A 198 5.20 -14.07 1.82
CA LYS A 198 5.30 -13.40 3.12
C LYS A 198 6.26 -12.19 3.10
N SER A 199 6.88 -11.90 1.97
CA SER A 199 7.98 -10.93 1.87
C SER A 199 7.58 -9.50 2.25
N LEU A 200 6.32 -9.11 2.08
CA LEU A 200 5.82 -7.79 2.45
C LEU A 200 5.27 -7.68 3.88
N TYR A 201 5.17 -8.78 4.64
CA TYR A 201 4.65 -8.69 6.01
C TYR A 201 5.53 -7.85 6.94
N SER A 202 6.84 -7.80 6.67
CA SER A 202 7.80 -6.96 7.39
C SER A 202 7.95 -5.55 6.82
N ALA A 203 7.32 -5.25 5.67
CA ALA A 203 7.49 -4.00 4.95
C ALA A 203 6.65 -2.84 5.49
N TYR A 204 5.72 -3.10 6.40
CA TYR A 204 4.89 -2.08 7.04
C TYR A 204 4.55 -2.48 8.48
N ASN A 205 4.02 -1.53 9.26
CA ASN A 205 3.59 -1.80 10.63
C ASN A 205 2.18 -2.40 10.65
N THR A 206 2.07 -3.70 10.85
CA THR A 206 0.76 -4.41 10.90
C THR A 206 -0.05 -4.14 12.17
N LYS A 207 0.55 -3.46 13.17
CA LYS A 207 -0.06 -3.09 14.45
C LYS A 207 -0.22 -1.57 14.59
N GLN A 208 -0.14 -0.84 13.47
CA GLN A 208 -0.35 0.59 13.47
C GLN A 208 -1.78 0.89 13.95
N ALA A 209 -1.89 1.75 14.96
CA ALA A 209 -3.16 2.34 15.40
C ALA A 209 -3.26 3.74 14.80
N PHE A 210 -4.37 4.04 14.13
CA PHE A 210 -4.61 5.35 13.56
C PHE A 210 -5.25 6.27 14.58
N THR A 211 -4.77 7.51 14.62
CA THR A 211 -5.24 8.52 15.58
C THR A 211 -5.63 9.81 14.86
N ASP A 212 -6.68 10.49 15.35
CA ASP A 212 -7.08 11.78 14.79
C ASP A 212 -6.06 12.88 15.12
N ASN A 213 -5.27 12.71 16.18
CA ASN A 213 -4.28 13.68 16.66
C ASN A 213 -2.86 13.21 16.34
N TYR A 214 -2.57 12.88 15.08
CA TYR A 214 -1.20 12.55 14.67
C TYR A 214 -0.28 13.79 14.84
N PRO A 215 0.83 13.69 15.60
CA PRO A 215 1.58 14.84 16.05
C PRO A 215 2.42 15.53 14.97
N HIS A 216 2.58 14.90 13.81
CA HIS A 216 3.42 15.40 12.73
C HIS A 216 2.58 15.69 11.49
N GLY A 217 2.87 16.79 10.79
CA GLY A 217 2.35 17.05 9.46
C GLY A 217 2.95 16.10 8.41
N ALA A 218 2.76 16.40 7.14
CA ALA A 218 3.35 15.64 6.05
C ALA A 218 4.89 15.76 6.06
N PHE A 219 5.61 14.62 5.95
CA PHE A 219 7.07 14.58 5.91
C PHE A 219 7.59 13.50 4.97
N SER A 220 8.78 13.75 4.40
CA SER A 220 9.41 12.79 3.48
C SER A 220 10.19 11.72 4.24
N LEU A 221 9.99 10.46 3.85
CA LEU A 221 10.82 9.36 4.35
C LEU A 221 12.17 9.35 3.62
N LEU A 222 13.24 9.19 4.40
CA LEU A 222 14.58 9.05 3.83
C LEU A 222 14.70 7.74 3.02
N PRO A 223 15.45 7.76 1.90
CA PRO A 223 15.73 6.54 1.14
C PRO A 223 16.37 5.44 1.98
N PRO A 224 16.07 4.16 1.71
CA PRO A 224 16.61 3.03 2.47
C PRO A 224 18.13 2.98 2.55
N PHE A 225 18.84 3.44 1.51
CA PHE A 225 20.30 3.51 1.53
C PHE A 225 20.83 4.37 2.68
N ILE A 226 20.18 5.50 2.96
CA ILE A 226 20.61 6.43 4.03
C ILE A 226 20.33 5.81 5.39
N THR A 227 19.15 5.19 5.58
CA THR A 227 18.72 4.69 6.89
C THR A 227 19.30 3.33 7.25
N HIS A 228 19.53 2.46 6.25
CA HIS A 228 19.93 1.05 6.45
C HIS A 228 21.05 0.59 5.54
N GLY A 229 21.17 1.12 4.31
CA GLY A 229 22.09 0.65 3.30
C GLY A 229 23.54 1.01 3.59
N GLN A 230 23.81 2.24 4.01
CA GLN A 230 25.18 2.73 4.30
C GLN A 230 25.85 2.01 5.48
N PHE A 231 25.06 1.45 6.40
CA PHE A 231 25.57 0.71 7.57
C PHE A 231 25.74 -0.78 7.31
N SER A 232 25.29 -1.27 6.15
CA SER A 232 25.48 -2.68 5.81
C SER A 232 26.85 -2.90 5.18
N VAL A 233 27.62 -3.77 5.79
CA VAL A 233 28.93 -4.17 5.25
C VAL A 233 28.71 -4.95 3.96
N HIS A 234 29.17 -4.43 2.83
CA HIS A 234 29.22 -5.13 1.55
C HIS A 234 30.26 -6.24 1.62
N ARG A 235 29.81 -7.47 1.89
CA ARG A 235 30.64 -8.68 1.87
C ARG A 235 30.76 -9.21 0.43
N GLY A 236 31.21 -8.38 -0.51
CA GLY A 236 31.53 -8.80 -1.86
C GLY A 236 32.94 -9.35 -1.97
N PHE A 237 33.32 -9.88 -3.14
CA PHE A 237 34.68 -10.42 -3.42
C PHE A 237 35.80 -9.49 -2.95
N ASN A 238 35.71 -8.19 -3.21
CA ASN A 238 36.67 -7.18 -2.76
C ASN A 238 36.80 -7.06 -1.24
N TYR A 239 35.74 -7.35 -0.47
CA TYR A 239 35.78 -7.39 0.99
C TYR A 239 36.64 -8.57 1.47
N TYR A 240 36.43 -9.75 0.92
CA TYR A 240 37.19 -10.93 1.28
C TYR A 240 38.66 -10.81 0.83
N MET A 241 38.93 -10.24 -0.34
CA MET A 241 40.30 -9.94 -0.80
C MET A 241 41.03 -8.94 0.11
N ARG A 242 40.33 -7.96 0.68
CA ARG A 242 40.92 -7.08 1.68
C ARG A 242 41.21 -7.80 3.00
N LEU A 243 40.31 -8.65 3.44
CA LEU A 243 40.53 -9.45 4.65
C LEU A 243 41.73 -10.40 4.51
N THR A 244 41.84 -11.08 3.38
CA THR A 244 43.03 -11.94 3.11
C THR A 244 44.32 -11.13 3.11
N LYS A 245 44.38 -9.98 2.44
CA LYS A 245 45.53 -9.08 2.49
C LYS A 245 45.91 -8.63 3.89
N ILE A 246 44.92 -8.32 4.75
CA ILE A 246 45.15 -7.92 6.14
C ILE A 246 45.69 -9.11 6.95
N TYR A 247 45.15 -10.31 6.73
CA TYR A 247 45.54 -11.53 7.43
C TYR A 247 47.01 -11.88 7.10
N PHE A 248 47.37 -11.90 5.82
CA PHE A 248 48.75 -12.18 5.38
C PHE A 248 49.75 -11.07 5.78
N ARG A 249 49.31 -9.83 5.97
CA ARG A 249 50.16 -8.72 6.42
C ARG A 249 50.46 -8.74 7.93
N LYS A 250 49.61 -9.43 8.72
CA LYS A 250 49.84 -9.65 10.17
C LYS A 250 50.66 -10.90 10.47
N SER A 251 50.87 -11.76 9.49
CA SER A 251 51.58 -13.03 9.64
C SER A 251 53.07 -12.93 9.27
N ASN A 252 53.51 -11.75 8.80
CA ASN A 252 54.88 -11.35 8.59
C ASN A 252 55.22 -10.20 9.53
#